data_752b774846cee9735e6052575859f529
#
_entry.id   752b774846cee9735e6052575859f529
#
_cell.length_a   1.000
_cell.length_b   1.000
_cell.length_c   1.000
_cell.angle_alpha   90.00
_cell.angle_beta   90.00
_cell.angle_gamma   90.00
#
_symmetry.space_group_name_H-M   'P 1'
#
loop_
_entity.id
_entity.type
_entity.pdbx_description
1 polymer ?
#
loop_
_entity_poly.entity_id
_entity_poly.type
_entity_poly.pdbx_seq_one_letter_code
_entity_poly.pdbx_strand_id
1 'polypeptide(L)'
;MVTVCSRVASIRATSSITQISLIEKYPNTPLTIIVFGKAYPKFKYPLEEMLKERNVCVKGTIEKYKGKAQIVMDDPEDIIIL
;
A
#
# COMPACT_ATOMS: atom_id res chain seq x y z
N MET A 1 16.18 -1.40 0.77
CA MET A 1 14.96 -1.20 1.58
C MET A 1 14.81 0.25 1.95
N VAL A 2 13.61 0.77 1.83
CA VAL A 2 13.33 2.19 2.11
C VAL A 2 12.12 2.29 3.02
N THR A 3 11.97 3.45 3.65
CA THR A 3 10.75 3.82 4.37
C THR A 3 10.15 5.03 3.70
N VAL A 4 8.88 4.91 3.31
CA VAL A 4 8.16 5.99 2.65
C VAL A 4 6.97 6.38 3.51
N CYS A 5 6.88 7.65 3.84
CA CYS A 5 5.76 8.20 4.59
C CYS A 5 4.95 9.10 3.67
N SER A 6 3.66 8.86 3.58
CA SER A 6 2.79 9.61 2.70
C SER A 6 1.34 9.46 3.10
N ARG A 7 0.50 10.31 2.52
CA ARG A 7 -0.95 10.20 2.64
C ARG A 7 -1.46 9.17 1.64
N VAL A 8 -2.39 8.34 2.09
CA VAL A 8 -3.09 7.40 1.22
C VAL A 8 -4.14 8.17 0.42
N ALA A 9 -4.02 8.15 -0.90
CA ALA A 9 -4.93 8.86 -1.78
C ALA A 9 -6.16 8.01 -2.14
N SER A 10 -5.95 6.72 -2.38
CA SER A 10 -7.04 5.81 -2.69
C SER A 10 -6.62 4.36 -2.40
N ILE A 11 -7.61 3.50 -2.22
CA ILE A 11 -7.39 2.06 -2.03
C ILE A 11 -8.31 1.33 -2.98
N ARG A 12 -7.76 0.34 -3.67
CA ARG A 12 -8.52 -0.48 -4.60
C ARG A 12 -8.26 -1.95 -4.27
N ALA A 13 -9.30 -2.64 -3.84
CA ALA A 13 -9.23 -4.04 -3.49
C ALA A 13 -9.87 -4.91 -4.57
N THR A 14 -9.17 -5.99 -4.94
CA THR A 14 -9.71 -7.03 -5.81
C THR A 14 -9.68 -8.35 -5.05
N SER A 15 -10.16 -9.42 -5.68
CA SER A 15 -10.15 -10.74 -5.04
C SER A 15 -8.75 -11.28 -4.78
N SER A 16 -7.73 -10.80 -5.48
CA SER A 16 -6.37 -11.32 -5.39
C SER A 16 -5.36 -10.34 -4.80
N ILE A 17 -5.60 -9.04 -4.91
CA ILE A 17 -4.67 -8.03 -4.40
C ILE A 17 -5.41 -6.80 -3.88
N THR A 18 -4.74 -6.07 -2.99
CA THR A 18 -5.17 -4.74 -2.57
C THR A 18 -4.09 -3.75 -2.99
N GLN A 19 -4.49 -2.71 -3.72
CA GLN A 19 -3.61 -1.64 -4.16
C GLN A 19 -3.87 -0.38 -3.35
N ILE A 20 -2.82 0.14 -2.72
CA ILE A 20 -2.89 1.37 -1.95
C ILE A 20 -2.11 2.43 -2.72
N SER A 21 -2.81 3.44 -3.23
CA SER A 21 -2.19 4.52 -4.00
C SER A 21 -1.81 5.65 -3.07
N LEU A 22 -0.53 6.03 -3.10
CA LEU A 22 -0.01 7.11 -2.27
C LEU A 22 0.09 8.41 -3.07
N ILE A 23 -0.09 9.53 -2.38
CA ILE A 23 0.03 10.89 -2.90
C ILE A 23 -1.12 11.25 -3.84
N GLU A 24 -1.30 10.50 -4.93
CA GLU A 24 -2.38 10.72 -5.89
C GLU A 24 -3.13 9.42 -6.18
N LYS A 25 -4.37 9.56 -6.62
CA LYS A 25 -5.21 8.41 -6.98
C LYS A 25 -4.67 7.69 -8.20
N TYR A 26 -4.92 6.39 -8.27
CA TYR A 26 -4.59 5.59 -9.44
C TYR A 26 -5.34 6.16 -10.68
N PRO A 27 -4.73 6.22 -11.88
CA PRO A 27 -3.39 5.70 -12.23
C PRO A 27 -2.25 6.73 -12.09
N ASN A 28 -2.50 7.91 -11.55
CA ASN A 28 -1.53 9.00 -11.49
C ASN A 28 -0.57 8.91 -10.30
N THR A 29 -0.80 7.96 -9.41
CA THR A 29 0.04 7.79 -8.22
C THR A 29 1.50 7.49 -8.59
N PRO A 30 2.46 8.16 -7.94
CA PRO A 30 3.87 7.86 -8.19
C PRO A 30 4.34 6.59 -7.48
N LEU A 31 3.60 6.10 -6.50
CA LEU A 31 3.97 4.90 -5.76
C LEU A 31 2.72 4.16 -5.30
N THR A 32 2.71 2.87 -5.52
CA THR A 32 1.62 1.99 -5.12
C THR A 32 2.14 0.93 -4.15
N ILE A 33 1.38 0.68 -3.10
CA ILE A 33 1.65 -0.43 -2.18
C ILE A 33 0.76 -1.60 -2.60
N ILE A 34 1.35 -2.77 -2.75
CA ILE A 34 0.64 -3.98 -3.15
C ILE A 34 0.58 -4.93 -1.96
N VAL A 35 -0.63 -5.37 -1.61
CA VAL A 35 -0.84 -6.43 -0.62
C VAL A 35 -1.52 -7.58 -1.32
N PHE A 36 -0.81 -8.69 -1.48
CA PHE A 36 -1.38 -9.88 -2.11
C PHE A 36 -2.43 -10.53 -1.19
N GLY A 37 -3.39 -11.22 -1.81
CA GLY A 37 -4.49 -11.83 -1.07
C GLY A 37 -4.04 -12.80 0.03
N LYS A 38 -2.92 -13.49 -0.17
CA LYS A 38 -2.36 -14.39 0.85
C LYS A 38 -1.82 -13.67 2.08
N ALA A 39 -1.45 -12.40 1.93
CA ALA A 39 -0.95 -11.57 3.03
C ALA A 39 -2.05 -10.80 3.74
N TYR A 40 -3.18 -10.58 3.08
CA TYR A 40 -4.29 -9.79 3.62
C TYR A 40 -4.78 -10.29 4.99
N PRO A 41 -4.97 -11.61 5.20
CA PRO A 41 -5.44 -12.10 6.50
C PRO A 41 -4.49 -11.85 7.67
N LYS A 42 -3.23 -11.53 7.40
CA LYS A 42 -2.28 -11.16 8.46
C LYS A 42 -2.60 -9.83 9.08
N PHE A 43 -3.32 -8.97 8.36
CA PHE A 43 -3.74 -7.67 8.85
C PHE A 43 -5.00 -7.84 9.69
N LYS A 44 -4.99 -7.29 10.89
CA LYS A 44 -6.06 -7.47 11.88
C LYS A 44 -7.20 -6.47 11.70
N TYR A 45 -7.21 -5.73 10.59
CA TYR A 45 -8.19 -4.69 10.32
C TYR A 45 -8.42 -4.58 8.82
N PRO A 46 -9.60 -4.11 8.41
CA PRO A 46 -9.87 -3.88 6.99
C PRO A 46 -9.04 -2.70 6.49
N LEU A 47 -8.15 -2.99 5.52
CA LEU A 47 -7.23 -1.98 5.01
C LEU A 47 -7.97 -0.79 4.39
N GLU A 48 -9.05 -1.06 3.66
CA GLU A 48 -9.81 -0.01 2.98
C GLU A 48 -10.37 1.02 3.96
N GLU A 49 -10.75 0.60 5.15
CA GLU A 49 -11.32 1.49 6.15
C GLU A 49 -10.25 2.18 6.98
N MET A 50 -9.21 1.44 7.36
CA MET A 50 -8.21 1.96 8.28
C MET A 50 -7.21 2.91 7.64
N LEU A 51 -6.94 2.75 6.34
CA LEU A 51 -5.93 3.53 5.65
C LEU A 51 -6.50 4.69 4.84
N LYS A 52 -7.81 4.72 4.63
CA LYS A 52 -8.43 5.75 3.80
C LYS A 52 -8.11 7.15 4.31
N GLU A 53 -7.48 7.94 3.44
CA GLU A 53 -7.11 9.33 3.73
C GLU A 53 -6.20 9.51 4.94
N ARG A 54 -5.55 8.43 5.39
CA ARG A 54 -4.60 8.48 6.50
C ARG A 54 -3.18 8.69 6.02
N ASN A 55 -2.36 9.27 6.88
CA ASN A 55 -0.93 9.29 6.66
C ASN A 55 -0.34 7.99 7.17
N VAL A 56 0.52 7.38 6.38
CA VAL A 56 1.15 6.11 6.72
C VAL A 56 2.63 6.15 6.43
N CYS A 57 3.41 5.34 7.13
CA CYS A 57 4.79 5.06 6.78
C CYS A 57 4.90 3.58 6.42
N VAL A 58 5.45 3.29 5.26
CA VAL A 58 5.59 1.93 4.75
C VAL A 58 7.06 1.62 4.53
N LYS A 59 7.47 0.46 5.00
CA LYS A 59 8.84 -0.03 4.85
C LYS A 59 8.87 -1.18 3.85
N GLY A 60 9.78 -1.11 2.88
CA GLY A 60 9.92 -2.16 1.90
C GLY A 60 10.90 -1.82 0.80
N THR A 61 10.97 -2.69 -0.18
CA THR A 61 11.82 -2.52 -1.36
C THR A 61 11.00 -1.99 -2.50
N ILE A 62 11.44 -0.89 -3.11
CA ILE A 62 10.77 -0.33 -4.27
C ILE A 62 11.15 -1.16 -5.50
N GLU A 63 10.13 -1.60 -6.23
CA GLU A 63 10.27 -2.32 -7.47
C GLU A 63 9.57 -1.56 -8.59
N LYS A 64 10.01 -1.76 -9.82
CA LYS A 64 9.29 -1.26 -10.99
C LYS A 64 8.45 -2.35 -11.59
N TYR A 65 7.20 -2.03 -11.86
CA TYR A 65 6.30 -2.93 -12.56
C TYR A 65 5.55 -2.13 -13.62
N LYS A 66 5.74 -2.50 -14.89
CA LYS A 66 5.16 -1.78 -16.04
C LYS A 66 5.45 -0.29 -16.01
N GLY A 67 6.69 0.07 -15.65
CA GLY A 67 7.13 1.46 -15.60
C GLY A 67 6.71 2.25 -14.38
N LYS A 68 6.06 1.62 -13.42
CA LYS A 68 5.60 2.29 -12.20
C LYS A 68 6.25 1.71 -10.96
N ALA A 69 6.54 2.57 -10.00
CA ALA A 69 7.13 2.15 -8.73
C ALA A 69 6.08 1.51 -7.83
N GLN A 70 6.45 0.42 -7.19
CA GLN A 70 5.59 -0.25 -6.22
C GLN A 70 6.40 -0.85 -5.07
N ILE A 71 5.74 -1.04 -3.93
CA ILE A 71 6.26 -1.78 -2.80
C ILE A 71 5.30 -2.94 -2.53
N VAL A 72 5.82 -4.16 -2.48
CA VAL A 72 5.03 -5.32 -2.07
C VAL A 72 5.14 -5.47 -0.57
N MET A 73 4.02 -5.45 0.12
CA MET A 73 3.97 -5.51 1.57
C MET A 73 3.34 -6.84 2.01
N ASP A 74 4.13 -7.65 2.71
CA ASP A 74 3.70 -8.96 3.19
C ASP A 74 3.37 -9.00 4.66
N ASP A 75 3.84 -8.03 5.43
CA ASP A 75 3.80 -8.08 6.88
C ASP A 75 3.12 -6.81 7.42
N PRO A 76 2.13 -6.94 8.30
CA PRO A 76 1.48 -5.78 8.90
C PRO A 76 2.42 -4.89 9.71
N GLU A 77 3.58 -5.40 10.13
CA GLU A 77 4.57 -4.59 10.82
C GLU A 77 5.29 -3.61 9.90
N ASP A 78 5.20 -3.81 8.60
CA ASP A 78 5.85 -2.94 7.62
C ASP A 78 5.08 -1.65 7.36
N ILE A 79 3.91 -1.49 7.94
CA ILE A 79 3.13 -0.27 7.83
C ILE A 79 2.80 0.31 9.21
N ILE A 80 2.96 1.62 9.33
CA ILE A 80 2.59 2.36 10.53
C ILE A 80 1.54 3.39 10.12
N ILE A 81 0.39 3.34 10.76
CA ILE A 81 -0.68 4.31 10.54
C ILE A 81 -0.50 5.44 11.54
N LEU A 82 -0.36 6.65 11.01
CA LEU A 82 -0.13 7.84 11.84
C LEU A 82 -1.41 8.48 12.34
#